data_523921497e0a3c97d9b2fc963ac80e2f
#
_entry.id   523921497e0a3c97d9b2fc963ac80e2f
#
_cell.length_a   1.000
_cell.length_b   1.000
_cell.length_c   1.000
_cell.angle_alpha   90.00
_cell.angle_beta   90.00
_cell.angle_gamma   90.00
#
_symmetry.space_group_name_H-M   'P 1'
#
loop_
_entity.id
_entity.type
_entity.pdbx_description
1 polymer ?
#
loop_
_entity_poly.entity_id
_entity_poly.type
_entity_poly.pdbx_seq_one_letter_code
_entity_poly.pdbx_strand_id
1 'polypeptide(L)'
;MCIIFKHYIYNIDYTVLEKAINIFVKNNEALRTRIIEENISETEYPFSIKLFQAFAKGDRTIDQMVQAARSGKQNIIEGYAASATSIESELKLMNVAKSSLQELYADYEDYLRVRHLTRWENSSEAFKKAQELGRKHNDSTFWAELIEDRSDETVANLALILIHQADFMLH
;
A
#
# COMPACT_ATOMS: atom_id res chain seq x y z
N MET A 1 -3.39 0.38 28.59
CA MET A 1 -3.43 -0.18 27.24
C MET A 1 -3.69 0.90 26.17
N CYS A 2 -4.55 1.87 26.41
CA CYS A 2 -4.91 2.92 25.43
C CYS A 2 -3.78 3.90 25.03
N ILE A 3 -2.84 4.23 25.94
CA ILE A 3 -1.80 5.27 25.71
C ILE A 3 -0.66 4.75 24.80
N ILE A 4 -0.26 3.50 24.95
CA ILE A 4 0.78 2.88 24.11
C ILE A 4 0.24 2.67 22.69
N PHE A 5 -1.04 2.29 22.58
CA PHE A 5 -1.77 2.13 21.32
C PHE A 5 -1.90 3.45 20.56
N LYS A 6 -2.20 4.53 21.27
CA LYS A 6 -2.29 5.88 20.70
C LYS A 6 -0.96 6.35 20.09
N HIS A 7 0.15 6.09 20.78
CA HIS A 7 1.47 6.51 20.31
C HIS A 7 1.95 5.74 19.08
N TYR A 8 1.57 4.47 18.96
CA TYR A 8 1.95 3.61 17.83
C TYR A 8 1.17 3.97 16.54
N ILE A 9 -0.12 4.26 16.65
CA ILE A 9 -0.94 4.68 15.49
C ILE A 9 -0.49 6.05 14.94
N TYR A 10 -0.06 6.97 15.81
CA TYR A 10 0.47 8.27 15.37
C TYR A 10 1.75 8.15 14.55
N ASN A 11 2.52 7.09 14.75
CA ASN A 11 3.82 6.86 14.13
C ASN A 11 3.75 5.96 12.90
N ILE A 12 2.60 5.35 12.56
CA ILE A 12 2.46 4.72 11.25
C ILE A 12 2.40 5.85 10.22
N ASP A 13 3.54 6.08 9.60
CA ASP A 13 3.65 7.09 8.57
C ASP A 13 3.04 6.58 7.27
N TYR A 14 1.78 6.94 7.05
CA TYR A 14 1.04 6.63 5.82
C TYR A 14 1.67 7.23 4.56
N THR A 15 2.63 8.15 4.71
CA THR A 15 3.44 8.62 3.58
C THR A 15 4.25 7.49 2.96
N VAL A 16 4.53 6.43 3.70
CA VAL A 16 5.17 5.21 3.17
C VAL A 16 4.25 4.50 2.18
N LEU A 17 2.98 4.32 2.53
CA LEU A 17 2.00 3.74 1.60
C LEU A 17 1.79 4.64 0.38
N GLU A 18 1.72 5.95 0.58
CA GLU A 18 1.64 6.93 -0.50
C GLU A 18 2.91 6.91 -1.38
N LYS A 19 4.09 6.81 -0.80
CA LYS A 19 5.35 6.67 -1.55
C LYS A 19 5.44 5.31 -2.25
N ALA A 20 5.04 4.22 -1.63
CA ALA A 20 4.98 2.91 -2.28
C ALA A 20 4.06 2.95 -3.51
N ILE A 21 2.89 3.59 -3.39
CA ILE A 21 1.98 3.82 -4.52
C ILE A 21 2.65 4.70 -5.58
N ASN A 22 3.34 5.78 -5.19
CA ASN A 22 4.02 6.68 -6.13
C ASN A 22 5.19 6.04 -6.87
N ILE A 23 5.99 5.21 -6.20
CA ILE A 23 7.05 4.41 -6.85
C ILE A 23 6.43 3.45 -7.85
N PHE A 24 5.33 2.83 -7.48
CA PHE A 24 4.53 1.97 -8.31
C PHE A 24 4.00 2.67 -9.58
N VAL A 25 3.46 3.88 -9.44
CA VAL A 25 3.03 4.73 -10.55
C VAL A 25 4.21 5.08 -11.45
N LYS A 26 5.34 5.51 -10.85
CA LYS A 26 6.54 5.93 -11.57
C LYS A 26 7.17 4.80 -12.38
N ASN A 27 7.24 3.60 -11.80
CA ASN A 27 7.74 2.41 -12.49
C ASN A 27 6.83 2.01 -13.65
N ASN A 28 5.52 2.19 -13.51
CA ASN A 28 4.59 1.94 -14.60
C ASN A 28 4.66 2.99 -15.71
N GLU A 29 4.89 4.27 -15.38
CA GLU A 29 5.13 5.31 -16.39
C GLU A 29 6.44 5.09 -17.15
N ALA A 30 7.52 4.74 -16.47
CA ALA A 30 8.80 4.43 -17.11
C ALA A 30 8.69 3.21 -18.04
N LEU A 31 8.00 2.15 -17.62
CA LEU A 31 7.74 0.97 -18.44
C LEU A 31 6.88 1.33 -19.66
N ARG A 32 5.87 2.18 -19.47
CA ARG A 32 5.00 2.67 -20.55
C ARG A 32 5.79 3.47 -21.59
N THR A 33 6.68 4.36 -21.13
CA THR A 33 7.56 5.15 -22.02
C THR A 33 8.45 4.23 -22.84
N ARG A 34 9.06 3.21 -22.21
CA ARG A 34 9.88 2.21 -22.91
C ARG A 34 9.10 1.43 -23.96
N ILE A 35 7.89 0.97 -23.67
CA ILE A 35 7.05 0.25 -24.63
C ILE A 35 6.75 1.11 -25.85
N ILE A 36 6.49 2.41 -25.65
CA ILE A 36 6.22 3.37 -26.74
C ILE A 36 7.51 3.67 -27.52
N GLU A 37 8.61 3.93 -26.84
CA GLU A 37 9.89 4.31 -27.46
C GLU A 37 10.55 3.14 -28.20
N GLU A 38 10.48 1.93 -27.63
CA GLU A 38 11.09 0.71 -28.20
C GLU A 38 10.19 0.05 -29.27
N ASN A 39 9.00 0.60 -29.52
CA ASN A 39 8.02 0.09 -30.50
C ASN A 39 7.79 -1.42 -30.38
N ILE A 40 7.68 -1.92 -29.14
CA ILE A 40 7.50 -3.32 -28.82
C ILE A 40 6.15 -3.80 -29.38
N SER A 41 6.18 -4.76 -30.29
CA SER A 41 4.99 -5.24 -30.98
C SER A 41 4.13 -6.14 -30.07
N GLU A 42 2.78 -6.05 -30.26
CA GLU A 42 1.83 -6.90 -29.54
C GLU A 42 2.06 -8.41 -29.77
N THR A 43 2.73 -8.77 -30.86
CA THR A 43 3.04 -10.15 -31.21
C THR A 43 4.24 -10.72 -30.44
N GLU A 44 5.14 -9.86 -29.97
CA GLU A 44 6.36 -10.27 -29.25
C GLU A 44 6.10 -10.47 -27.75
N TYR A 45 5.21 -9.65 -27.19
CA TYR A 45 4.88 -9.69 -25.75
C TYR A 45 3.36 -9.52 -25.49
N PRO A 46 2.51 -10.41 -26.02
CA PRO A 46 1.06 -10.21 -25.97
C PRO A 46 0.49 -10.18 -24.55
N PHE A 47 1.14 -10.88 -23.63
CA PHE A 47 0.73 -10.93 -22.22
C PHE A 47 1.12 -9.66 -21.45
N SER A 48 2.32 -9.16 -21.70
CA SER A 48 2.83 -7.93 -21.06
C SER A 48 2.03 -6.70 -21.51
N ILE A 49 1.65 -6.64 -22.79
CA ILE A 49 0.85 -5.55 -23.34
C ILE A 49 -0.60 -5.60 -22.85
N LYS A 50 -1.22 -6.79 -22.79
CA LYS A 50 -2.57 -6.93 -22.21
C LYS A 50 -2.62 -6.56 -20.72
N LEU A 51 -1.59 -6.94 -19.97
CA LEU A 51 -1.48 -6.59 -18.56
C LEU A 51 -1.24 -5.09 -18.37
N PHE A 52 -0.44 -4.51 -19.24
CA PHE A 52 -0.16 -3.07 -19.27
C PHE A 52 -1.40 -2.26 -19.69
N GLN A 53 -2.19 -2.77 -20.63
CA GLN A 53 -3.46 -2.17 -21.03
C GLN A 53 -4.52 -2.22 -19.93
N ALA A 54 -4.50 -3.24 -19.05
CA ALA A 54 -5.38 -3.32 -17.90
C ALA A 54 -5.12 -2.21 -16.87
N PHE A 55 -3.89 -1.68 -16.81
CA PHE A 55 -3.50 -0.56 -15.96
C PHE A 55 -3.10 0.70 -16.76
N ALA A 56 -3.39 0.73 -18.08
CA ALA A 56 -3.06 1.84 -18.97
C ALA A 56 -4.17 2.91 -18.98
N LYS A 57 -3.78 4.07 -19.40
CA LYS A 57 -4.54 5.32 -19.68
C LYS A 57 -6.04 5.26 -19.35
N GLY A 58 -6.44 5.71 -18.17
CA GLY A 58 -7.83 5.75 -17.71
C GLY A 58 -8.17 4.68 -16.68
N ASP A 59 -7.22 3.81 -16.31
CA ASP A 59 -7.42 2.92 -15.19
C ASP A 59 -7.40 3.72 -13.88
N ARG A 60 -8.52 3.70 -13.20
CA ARG A 60 -8.74 4.44 -11.96
C ARG A 60 -8.18 3.73 -10.73
N THR A 61 -7.60 2.53 -10.89
CA THR A 61 -7.12 1.70 -9.78
C THR A 61 -6.07 2.44 -8.96
N ILE A 62 -5.10 3.11 -9.62
CA ILE A 62 -4.07 3.87 -8.92
C ILE A 62 -4.68 5.03 -8.13
N ASP A 63 -5.60 5.77 -8.75
CA ASP A 63 -6.31 6.87 -8.07
C ASP A 63 -7.11 6.34 -6.87
N GLN A 64 -7.74 5.16 -7.01
CA GLN A 64 -8.46 4.50 -5.93
C GLN A 64 -7.53 4.05 -4.81
N MET A 65 -6.38 3.46 -5.13
CA MET A 65 -5.36 3.08 -4.14
C MET A 65 -4.84 4.30 -3.36
N VAL A 66 -4.53 5.40 -4.06
CA VAL A 66 -4.12 6.65 -3.41
C VAL A 66 -5.22 7.20 -2.52
N GLN A 67 -6.47 7.19 -2.99
CA GLN A 67 -7.61 7.64 -2.20
C GLN A 67 -7.86 6.75 -0.98
N ALA A 68 -7.76 5.43 -1.11
CA ALA A 68 -7.90 4.49 -0.01
C ALA A 68 -6.82 4.70 1.06
N ALA A 69 -5.56 4.89 0.67
CA ALA A 69 -4.47 5.19 1.59
C ALA A 69 -4.69 6.50 2.34
N ARG A 70 -5.09 7.57 1.62
CA ARG A 70 -5.38 8.88 2.21
C ARG A 70 -6.60 8.83 3.13
N SER A 71 -7.65 8.14 2.73
CA SER A 71 -8.87 7.95 3.54
C SER A 71 -8.55 7.19 4.82
N GLY A 72 -7.81 6.09 4.75
CA GLY A 72 -7.37 5.34 5.93
C GLY A 72 -6.64 6.24 6.92
N LYS A 73 -5.59 6.95 6.46
CA LYS A 73 -4.83 7.91 7.27
C LYS A 73 -5.71 8.97 7.91
N GLN A 74 -6.50 9.67 7.09
CA GLN A 74 -7.28 10.81 7.54
C GLN A 74 -8.31 10.41 8.58
N ASN A 75 -9.01 9.30 8.37
CA ASN A 75 -10.02 8.82 9.32
C ASN A 75 -9.41 8.35 10.65
N ILE A 76 -8.18 7.82 10.66
CA ILE A 76 -7.46 7.52 11.91
C ILE A 76 -7.16 8.81 12.68
N ILE A 77 -6.64 9.83 12.01
CA ILE A 77 -6.31 11.12 12.64
C ILE A 77 -7.55 11.79 13.20
N GLU A 78 -8.63 11.85 12.40
CA GLU A 78 -9.90 12.45 12.81
C GLU A 78 -10.59 11.66 13.92
N GLY A 79 -10.58 10.32 13.84
CA GLY A 79 -11.11 9.44 14.88
C GLY A 79 -10.40 9.65 16.20
N TYR A 80 -9.07 9.75 16.17
CA TYR A 80 -8.31 10.09 17.36
C TYR A 80 -8.70 11.46 17.93
N ALA A 81 -8.81 12.48 17.10
CA ALA A 81 -9.24 13.80 17.55
C ALA A 81 -10.66 13.79 18.13
N ALA A 82 -11.58 13.02 17.52
CA ALA A 82 -12.96 12.87 17.98
C ALA A 82 -13.07 12.10 19.32
N SER A 83 -12.09 11.26 19.67
CA SER A 83 -12.10 10.44 20.89
C SER A 83 -12.22 11.28 22.18
N ALA A 84 -11.78 12.53 22.13
CA ALA A 84 -11.87 13.45 23.26
C ALA A 84 -13.31 13.94 23.54
N THR A 85 -14.20 13.85 22.55
CA THR A 85 -15.55 14.42 22.61
C THR A 85 -16.67 13.40 22.40
N SER A 86 -16.44 12.37 21.56
CA SER A 86 -17.45 11.38 21.18
C SER A 86 -16.84 10.04 20.81
N ILE A 87 -17.06 9.05 21.66
CA ILE A 87 -16.66 7.65 21.39
C ILE A 87 -17.37 7.10 20.15
N GLU A 88 -18.63 7.48 19.92
CA GLU A 88 -19.38 7.06 18.74
C GLU A 88 -18.74 7.57 17.45
N SER A 89 -18.30 8.82 17.42
CA SER A 89 -17.62 9.42 16.28
C SER A 89 -16.26 8.76 16.04
N GLU A 90 -15.48 8.50 17.10
CA GLU A 90 -14.23 7.76 17.03
C GLU A 90 -14.44 6.40 16.36
N LEU A 91 -15.41 5.60 16.84
CA LEU A 91 -15.69 4.27 16.30
C LEU A 91 -16.13 4.31 14.83
N LYS A 92 -16.96 5.28 14.45
CA LYS A 92 -17.37 5.45 13.05
C LYS A 92 -16.16 5.73 12.13
N LEU A 93 -15.31 6.65 12.53
CA LEU A 93 -14.13 7.03 11.75
C LEU A 93 -13.11 5.89 11.69
N MET A 94 -12.89 5.16 12.78
CA MET A 94 -12.03 3.97 12.78
C MET A 94 -12.55 2.86 11.86
N ASN A 95 -13.87 2.65 11.80
CA ASN A 95 -14.48 1.70 10.88
C ASN A 95 -14.27 2.11 9.40
N VAL A 96 -14.39 3.40 9.09
CA VAL A 96 -14.10 3.90 7.74
C VAL A 96 -12.63 3.72 7.40
N ALA A 97 -11.71 3.99 8.35
CA ALA A 97 -10.29 3.76 8.16
C ALA A 97 -9.99 2.29 7.86
N LYS A 98 -10.58 1.36 8.61
CA LYS A 98 -10.45 -0.09 8.36
C LYS A 98 -10.92 -0.49 6.98
N SER A 99 -12.12 -0.04 6.57
CA SER A 99 -12.63 -0.32 5.23
C SER A 99 -11.69 0.16 4.14
N SER A 100 -11.15 1.38 4.29
CA SER A 100 -10.19 1.94 3.34
C SER A 100 -8.87 1.14 3.29
N LEU A 101 -8.37 0.67 4.44
CA LEU A 101 -7.19 -0.18 4.47
C LEU A 101 -7.44 -1.56 3.85
N GLN A 102 -8.63 -2.13 4.02
CA GLN A 102 -9.02 -3.39 3.41
C GLN A 102 -9.16 -3.28 1.89
N GLU A 103 -9.72 -2.18 1.38
CA GLU A 103 -9.76 -1.88 -0.06
C GLU A 103 -8.32 -1.81 -0.61
N LEU A 104 -7.45 -1.02 0.01
CA LEU A 104 -6.06 -0.90 -0.40
C LEU A 104 -5.31 -2.24 -0.34
N TYR A 105 -5.57 -3.06 0.67
CA TYR A 105 -5.02 -4.41 0.77
C TYR A 105 -5.43 -5.29 -0.41
N ALA A 106 -6.70 -5.28 -0.76
CA ALA A 106 -7.23 -6.04 -1.90
C ALA A 106 -6.61 -5.58 -3.22
N ASP A 107 -6.44 -4.29 -3.42
CA ASP A 107 -5.80 -3.72 -4.61
C ASP A 107 -4.35 -4.22 -4.76
N TYR A 108 -3.57 -4.29 -3.67
CA TYR A 108 -2.21 -4.85 -3.72
C TYR A 108 -2.19 -6.36 -3.97
N GLU A 109 -3.15 -7.12 -3.43
CA GLU A 109 -3.29 -8.55 -3.74
C GLU A 109 -3.61 -8.75 -5.22
N ASP A 110 -4.54 -7.97 -5.76
CA ASP A 110 -4.93 -8.00 -7.17
C ASP A 110 -3.75 -7.63 -8.07
N TYR A 111 -2.96 -6.64 -7.66
CA TYR A 111 -1.75 -6.27 -8.37
C TYR A 111 -0.76 -7.44 -8.50
N LEU A 112 -0.44 -8.11 -7.41
CA LEU A 112 0.44 -9.28 -7.44
C LEU A 112 -0.16 -10.38 -8.33
N ARG A 113 -1.44 -10.65 -8.19
CA ARG A 113 -2.15 -11.69 -8.91
C ARG A 113 -2.18 -11.44 -10.43
N VAL A 114 -2.55 -10.23 -10.83
CA VAL A 114 -2.69 -9.88 -12.26
C VAL A 114 -1.34 -9.87 -12.97
N ARG A 115 -0.27 -9.55 -12.27
CA ARG A 115 1.10 -9.54 -12.81
C ARG A 115 1.87 -10.83 -12.62
N HIS A 116 1.21 -11.88 -12.10
CA HIS A 116 1.84 -13.16 -11.80
C HIS A 116 3.08 -13.05 -10.90
N LEU A 117 3.07 -12.05 -10.01
CA LEU A 117 4.11 -11.83 -9.01
C LEU A 117 3.84 -12.68 -7.78
N THR A 118 4.91 -13.03 -7.08
CA THR A 118 4.82 -13.93 -5.93
C THR A 118 4.33 -13.17 -4.69
N ARG A 119 3.22 -13.62 -4.11
CA ARG A 119 2.85 -13.21 -2.77
C ARG A 119 3.69 -13.99 -1.75
N TRP A 120 4.29 -13.28 -0.81
CA TRP A 120 5.08 -13.94 0.22
C TRP A 120 4.21 -14.73 1.19
N GLU A 121 4.58 -15.97 1.40
CA GLU A 121 3.94 -16.81 2.42
C GLU A 121 4.34 -16.35 3.83
N ASN A 122 3.42 -16.47 4.79
CA ASN A 122 3.65 -16.10 6.19
C ASN A 122 4.82 -16.88 6.83
N SER A 123 5.13 -18.07 6.28
CA SER A 123 6.24 -18.91 6.70
C SER A 123 7.60 -18.44 6.18
N SER A 124 7.62 -17.64 5.09
CA SER A 124 8.85 -17.23 4.43
C SER A 124 9.72 -16.32 5.30
N GLU A 125 11.03 -16.37 5.09
CA GLU A 125 11.96 -15.48 5.78
C GLU A 125 11.75 -14.00 5.40
N ALA A 126 11.41 -13.75 4.11
CA ALA A 126 11.13 -12.41 3.63
C ALA A 126 9.95 -11.78 4.37
N PHE A 127 8.85 -12.54 4.54
CA PHE A 127 7.67 -12.10 5.30
C PHE A 127 8.02 -11.81 6.77
N LYS A 128 8.71 -12.73 7.44
CA LYS A 128 9.09 -12.57 8.86
C LYS A 128 9.98 -11.36 9.07
N LYS A 129 10.97 -11.17 8.20
CA LYS A 129 11.87 -10.02 8.24
C LYS A 129 11.12 -8.70 8.02
N ALA A 130 10.23 -8.66 7.03
CA ALA A 130 9.42 -7.47 6.77
C ALA A 130 8.48 -7.14 7.94
N GLN A 131 7.86 -8.16 8.55
CA GLN A 131 7.03 -7.99 9.74
C GLN A 131 7.83 -7.44 10.93
N GLU A 132 9.07 -7.90 11.11
CA GLU A 132 9.97 -7.40 12.15
C GLU A 132 10.39 -5.95 11.88
N LEU A 133 10.72 -5.61 10.63
CA LEU A 133 11.02 -4.24 10.23
C LEU A 133 9.84 -3.30 10.50
N GLY A 134 8.61 -3.73 10.15
CA GLY A 134 7.40 -2.96 10.41
C GLY A 134 7.13 -2.70 11.89
N ARG A 135 7.61 -3.58 12.78
CA ARG A 135 7.52 -3.36 14.23
C ARG A 135 8.61 -2.45 14.79
N LYS A 136 9.76 -2.38 14.13
CA LYS A 136 10.94 -1.63 14.61
C LYS A 136 11.02 -0.22 14.07
N HIS A 137 10.51 0.00 12.86
CA HIS A 137 10.70 1.26 12.14
C HIS A 137 9.36 1.92 11.84
N ASN A 138 9.15 3.08 12.44
CA ASN A 138 7.92 3.86 12.31
C ASN A 138 8.12 5.15 11.50
N ASP A 139 9.33 5.38 10.98
CA ASP A 139 9.63 6.61 10.26
C ASP A 139 9.54 6.43 8.74
N SER A 140 9.02 7.45 8.07
CA SER A 140 8.82 7.45 6.63
C SER A 140 10.11 7.47 5.84
N THR A 141 11.16 8.05 6.40
CA THR A 141 12.47 8.18 5.72
C THR A 141 13.08 6.81 5.54
N PHE A 142 13.10 6.00 6.60
CA PHE A 142 13.57 4.61 6.53
C PHE A 142 12.86 3.80 5.43
N TRP A 143 11.52 3.87 5.41
CA TRP A 143 10.73 3.12 4.44
C TRP A 143 10.91 3.64 3.02
N ALA A 144 11.01 4.96 2.84
CA ALA A 144 11.24 5.54 1.53
C ALA A 144 12.57 5.09 0.92
N GLU A 145 13.65 5.11 1.73
CA GLU A 145 14.97 4.62 1.32
C GLU A 145 14.94 3.11 1.06
N LEU A 146 14.25 2.34 1.93
CA LEU A 146 14.17 0.89 1.78
C LEU A 146 13.52 0.45 0.47
N ILE A 147 12.47 1.15 0.01
CA ILE A 147 11.66 0.76 -1.16
C ILE A 147 12.18 1.36 -2.47
N GLU A 148 13.07 2.36 -2.43
CA GLU A 148 13.49 3.13 -3.61
C GLU A 148 14.05 2.25 -4.74
N ASP A 149 14.89 1.27 -4.39
CA ASP A 149 15.54 0.36 -5.35
C ASP A 149 14.95 -1.06 -5.34
N ARG A 150 13.76 -1.26 -4.79
CA ARG A 150 13.13 -2.59 -4.72
C ARG A 150 12.22 -2.86 -5.91
N SER A 151 12.11 -4.15 -6.24
CA SER A 151 11.16 -4.60 -7.25
C SER A 151 9.71 -4.34 -6.81
N ASP A 152 8.82 -4.17 -7.78
CA ASP A 152 7.39 -4.01 -7.57
C ASP A 152 6.80 -5.12 -6.70
N GLU A 153 7.25 -6.36 -6.90
CA GLU A 153 6.86 -7.52 -6.09
C GLU A 153 7.21 -7.30 -4.62
N THR A 154 8.44 -6.85 -4.35
CA THR A 154 8.89 -6.57 -2.98
C THR A 154 8.08 -5.45 -2.35
N VAL A 155 7.88 -4.35 -3.08
CA VAL A 155 7.13 -3.18 -2.59
C VAL A 155 5.69 -3.56 -2.28
N ALA A 156 5.01 -4.30 -3.16
CA ALA A 156 3.64 -4.75 -2.94
C ALA A 156 3.51 -5.67 -1.72
N ASN A 157 4.43 -6.63 -1.55
CA ASN A 157 4.44 -7.50 -0.38
C ASN A 157 4.72 -6.75 0.93
N LEU A 158 5.63 -5.77 0.92
CA LEU A 158 5.87 -4.90 2.08
C LEU A 158 4.61 -4.09 2.43
N ALA A 159 3.93 -3.52 1.44
CA ALA A 159 2.69 -2.79 1.64
C ALA A 159 1.61 -3.67 2.28
N LEU A 160 1.40 -4.89 1.78
CA LEU A 160 0.45 -5.85 2.35
C LEU A 160 0.73 -6.13 3.83
N ILE A 161 2.01 -6.32 4.20
CA ILE A 161 2.40 -6.58 5.59
C ILE A 161 2.12 -5.37 6.48
N LEU A 162 2.46 -4.17 6.03
CA LEU A 162 2.24 -2.93 6.78
C LEU A 162 0.75 -2.62 6.95
N ILE A 163 -0.05 -2.80 5.89
CA ILE A 163 -1.51 -2.61 5.95
C ILE A 163 -2.13 -3.60 6.94
N HIS A 164 -1.72 -4.87 6.89
CA HIS A 164 -2.20 -5.88 7.83
C HIS A 164 -1.83 -5.53 9.29
N GLN A 165 -0.62 -5.02 9.54
CA GLN A 165 -0.21 -4.56 10.86
C GLN A 165 -1.04 -3.35 11.32
N ALA A 166 -1.32 -2.40 10.42
CA ALA A 166 -2.17 -1.25 10.71
C ALA A 166 -3.61 -1.67 11.02
N ASP A 167 -4.20 -2.56 10.21
CA ASP A 167 -5.56 -3.08 10.45
C ASP A 167 -5.66 -3.82 11.79
N PHE A 168 -4.67 -4.64 12.11
CA PHE A 168 -4.60 -5.33 13.41
C PHE A 168 -4.56 -4.36 14.60
N MET A 169 -3.89 -3.22 14.46
CA MET A 169 -3.82 -2.21 15.52
C MET A 169 -5.11 -1.40 15.69
N LEU A 170 -6.00 -1.41 14.70
CA LEU A 170 -7.31 -0.78 14.77
C LEU A 170 -8.38 -1.70 15.40
N HIS A 171 -8.03 -2.94 15.78
CA HIS A 171 -8.88 -3.87 16.53
C HIS A 171 -8.70 -3.68 18.04
#